data_4fcb660ee4c361b131cb00fbbbae37ff
#
_entry.id   4fcb660ee4c361b131cb00fbbbae37ff
#
_cell.length_a   1.000
_cell.length_b   1.000
_cell.length_c   1.000
_cell.angle_alpha   90.00
_cell.angle_beta   90.00
_cell.angle_gamma   90.00
#
_symmetry.space_group_name_H-M   'P 1'
#
loop_
_entity.id
_entity.type
_entity.pdbx_description
1 polymer ?
#
loop_
_entity_poly.entity_id
_entity_poly.type
_entity_poly.pdbx_seq_one_letter_code
_entity_poly.pdbx_strand_id
1 'polypeptide(L)'
;MKRPFFDKKYIDEVCEKYPTPFHIYDEKGIREGIRRLQKAFSWNEGYKEYFAVKACPNPFLIKMMLEEGCGVDCSSYTELMLAQSLGCRADDIMFSSNVTPAEDFKYARKLDAIVNLDDFSHIDFLAENGGIPENIFIRYNPGGDFKIDNAIMGRPADAKYGFTHEQSVEGLKKLMKMGAKTFGIHAFLASNMTNNDYYPTLARVLFETAVELNKATGADIKYINLSGGIGIPYRPEENSPDIEYIGAQVKKVLSSKG
;
A
#
# COMPACT_ATOMS: atom_id res chain seq x y z
N MET A 1 -19.54 -22.53 1.04
CA MET A 1 -20.16 -21.64 0.02
C MET A 1 -20.46 -20.30 0.68
N LYS A 2 -19.91 -19.20 0.18
CA LYS A 2 -20.26 -17.87 0.67
C LYS A 2 -21.74 -17.60 0.38
N ARG A 3 -22.48 -17.18 1.39
CA ARG A 3 -23.89 -16.77 1.24
C ARG A 3 -23.95 -15.25 1.15
N PRO A 4 -24.88 -14.68 0.35
CA PRO A 4 -25.16 -13.26 0.42
C PRO A 4 -25.50 -12.84 1.86
N PHE A 5 -25.15 -11.62 2.25
CA PHE A 5 -25.48 -11.06 3.57
C PHE A 5 -26.94 -10.59 3.68
N PHE A 6 -27.71 -10.76 2.61
CA PHE A 6 -29.14 -10.42 2.50
C PHE A 6 -29.94 -11.61 1.96
N ASP A 7 -31.22 -11.64 2.24
CA ASP A 7 -32.20 -12.62 1.71
C ASP A 7 -32.91 -12.10 0.44
N LYS A 8 -33.70 -12.98 -0.18
CA LYS A 8 -34.46 -12.63 -1.39
C LYS A 8 -35.45 -11.49 -1.16
N LYS A 9 -36.12 -11.48 -0.01
CA LYS A 9 -37.11 -10.45 0.31
C LYS A 9 -36.47 -9.07 0.34
N TYR A 10 -35.29 -8.95 0.99
CA TYR A 10 -34.55 -7.70 1.06
C TYR A 10 -34.14 -7.19 -0.33
N ILE A 11 -33.66 -8.08 -1.23
CA ILE A 11 -33.26 -7.65 -2.57
C ILE A 11 -34.49 -7.23 -3.41
N ASP A 12 -35.64 -7.90 -3.26
CA ASP A 12 -36.87 -7.52 -3.94
C ASP A 12 -37.30 -6.09 -3.52
N GLU A 13 -37.26 -5.78 -2.21
CA GLU A 13 -37.57 -4.45 -1.67
C GLU A 13 -36.57 -3.37 -2.16
N VAL A 14 -35.28 -3.71 -2.32
CA VAL A 14 -34.26 -2.81 -2.87
C VAL A 14 -34.53 -2.54 -4.35
N CYS A 15 -34.89 -3.57 -5.14
CA CYS A 15 -35.20 -3.43 -6.56
C CYS A 15 -36.43 -2.56 -6.83
N GLU A 16 -37.42 -2.51 -5.89
CA GLU A 16 -38.54 -1.60 -5.99
C GLU A 16 -38.14 -0.11 -5.87
N LYS A 17 -37.10 0.17 -5.12
CA LYS A 17 -36.64 1.55 -4.82
C LYS A 17 -35.55 2.03 -5.78
N TYR A 18 -34.69 1.13 -6.26
CA TYR A 18 -33.53 1.45 -7.06
C TYR A 18 -33.53 0.65 -8.35
N PRO A 19 -33.36 1.30 -9.52
CA PRO A 19 -33.25 0.57 -10.77
C PRO A 19 -31.97 -0.25 -10.83
N THR A 20 -32.04 -1.44 -11.41
CA THR A 20 -30.87 -2.26 -11.72
C THR A 20 -30.13 -1.71 -12.95
N PRO A 21 -28.77 -1.85 -13.05
CA PRO A 21 -27.90 -2.52 -12.08
C PRO A 21 -27.47 -1.58 -10.93
N PHE A 22 -27.20 -2.16 -9.75
CA PHE A 22 -26.66 -1.44 -8.60
C PHE A 22 -25.66 -2.32 -7.81
N HIS A 23 -24.84 -1.68 -6.95
CA HIS A 23 -23.96 -2.36 -5.99
C HIS A 23 -24.55 -2.25 -4.58
N ILE A 24 -24.51 -3.36 -3.84
CA ILE A 24 -24.83 -3.39 -2.40
C ILE A 24 -23.55 -3.71 -1.64
N TYR A 25 -23.22 -2.88 -0.65
CA TYR A 25 -22.06 -3.06 0.20
C TYR A 25 -22.49 -3.49 1.61
N ASP A 26 -21.78 -4.48 2.16
CA ASP A 26 -21.93 -4.90 3.55
C ASP A 26 -21.03 -4.05 4.44
N GLU A 27 -21.56 -2.95 4.99
CA GLU A 27 -20.82 -2.07 5.87
C GLU A 27 -20.22 -2.81 7.07
N LYS A 28 -21.01 -3.70 7.71
CA LYS A 28 -20.55 -4.48 8.86
C LYS A 28 -19.37 -5.36 8.48
N GLY A 29 -19.49 -6.11 7.39
CA GLY A 29 -18.43 -6.97 6.89
C GLY A 29 -17.15 -6.21 6.51
N ILE A 30 -17.28 -5.01 5.92
CA ILE A 30 -16.15 -4.12 5.59
C ILE A 30 -15.43 -3.72 6.88
N ARG A 31 -16.15 -3.19 7.88
CA ARG A 31 -15.54 -2.74 9.15
C ARG A 31 -14.90 -3.91 9.92
N GLU A 32 -15.55 -5.07 9.96
CA GLU A 32 -14.99 -6.28 10.57
C GLU A 32 -13.67 -6.72 9.87
N GLY A 33 -13.62 -6.64 8.53
CA GLY A 33 -12.42 -6.93 7.74
C GLY A 33 -11.26 -6.03 8.09
N ILE A 34 -11.49 -4.71 8.19
CA ILE A 34 -10.47 -3.73 8.58
C ILE A 34 -9.95 -4.03 9.99
N ARG A 35 -10.85 -4.18 10.96
CA ARG A 35 -10.49 -4.45 12.37
C ARG A 35 -9.71 -5.76 12.52
N ARG A 36 -10.05 -6.76 11.72
CA ARG A 36 -9.32 -8.04 11.68
C ARG A 36 -7.89 -7.85 11.20
N LEU A 37 -7.68 -7.07 10.13
CA LEU A 37 -6.35 -6.76 9.60
C LEU A 37 -5.53 -5.97 10.63
N GLN A 38 -6.09 -4.89 11.18
CA GLN A 38 -5.43 -4.09 12.22
C GLN A 38 -5.06 -4.93 13.43
N LYS A 39 -5.95 -5.83 13.88
CA LYS A 39 -5.66 -6.74 14.99
C LYS A 39 -4.50 -7.68 14.69
N ALA A 40 -4.41 -8.22 13.48
CA ALA A 40 -3.32 -9.11 13.08
C ALA A 40 -1.95 -8.44 13.13
N PHE A 41 -1.88 -7.12 12.93
CA PHE A 41 -0.65 -6.33 12.97
C PHE A 41 -0.52 -5.44 14.22
N SER A 42 -1.41 -5.56 15.21
CA SER A 42 -1.41 -4.75 16.45
C SER A 42 -0.17 -4.94 17.34
N TRP A 43 0.65 -5.94 17.07
CA TRP A 43 1.96 -6.12 17.72
C TRP A 43 2.97 -5.03 17.35
N ASN A 44 2.73 -4.27 16.26
CA ASN A 44 3.48 -3.09 15.86
C ASN A 44 2.62 -1.84 16.14
N GLU A 45 2.97 -1.09 17.17
CA GLU A 45 2.23 0.13 17.57
C GLU A 45 2.17 1.20 16.47
N GLY A 46 3.16 1.20 15.55
CA GLY A 46 3.22 2.10 14.40
C GLY A 46 2.49 1.60 13.14
N TYR A 47 1.78 0.47 13.23
CA TYR A 47 1.05 -0.04 12.07
C TYR A 47 -0.09 0.90 11.65
N LYS A 48 -0.14 1.21 10.36
CA LYS A 48 -1.24 1.94 9.72
C LYS A 48 -1.57 1.31 8.38
N GLU A 49 -2.84 1.04 8.14
CA GLU A 49 -3.35 0.60 6.86
C GLU A 49 -3.68 1.80 5.98
N TYR A 50 -3.31 1.74 4.71
CA TYR A 50 -3.67 2.74 3.70
C TYR A 50 -4.52 2.09 2.62
N PHE A 51 -5.78 2.50 2.54
CA PHE A 51 -6.71 1.96 1.55
C PHE A 51 -6.41 2.50 0.15
N ALA A 52 -6.15 1.62 -0.81
CA ALA A 52 -5.89 1.99 -2.20
C ALA A 52 -7.16 2.56 -2.85
N VAL A 53 -7.20 3.88 -3.07
CA VAL A 53 -8.37 4.61 -3.61
C VAL A 53 -8.80 4.04 -4.96
N LYS A 54 -7.86 3.69 -5.82
CA LYS A 54 -8.13 3.09 -7.15
C LYS A 54 -8.94 1.78 -7.09
N ALA A 55 -8.89 1.05 -5.99
CA ALA A 55 -9.61 -0.21 -5.85
C ALA A 55 -11.13 0.00 -5.74
N CYS A 56 -11.56 1.06 -5.05
CA CYS A 56 -12.95 1.47 -4.98
C CYS A 56 -13.04 2.95 -4.60
N PRO A 57 -13.10 3.89 -5.57
CA PRO A 57 -13.11 5.34 -5.34
C PRO A 57 -14.49 5.85 -4.91
N ASN A 58 -15.17 5.10 -4.04
CA ASN A 58 -16.46 5.49 -3.49
C ASN A 58 -16.25 6.29 -2.19
N PRO A 59 -16.64 7.58 -2.12
CA PRO A 59 -16.39 8.42 -0.96
C PRO A 59 -17.01 7.90 0.32
N PHE A 60 -18.16 7.23 0.26
CA PHE A 60 -18.81 6.63 1.44
C PHE A 60 -18.00 5.47 2.01
N LEU A 61 -17.42 4.61 1.14
CA LEU A 61 -16.58 3.51 1.56
C LEU A 61 -15.24 4.02 2.11
N ILE A 62 -14.61 4.97 1.43
CA ILE A 62 -13.37 5.59 1.91
C ILE A 62 -13.59 6.24 3.29
N LYS A 63 -14.71 6.93 3.49
CA LYS A 63 -15.05 7.50 4.78
C LYS A 63 -15.12 6.42 5.88
N MET A 64 -15.71 5.26 5.60
CA MET A 64 -15.72 4.13 6.54
C MET A 64 -14.30 3.66 6.89
N MET A 65 -13.38 3.60 5.90
CA MET A 65 -11.98 3.25 6.15
C MET A 65 -11.32 4.26 7.08
N LEU A 66 -11.53 5.56 6.83
CA LEU A 66 -10.99 6.63 7.66
C LEU A 66 -11.54 6.58 9.10
N GLU A 67 -12.84 6.32 9.27
CA GLU A 67 -13.48 6.14 10.59
C GLU A 67 -12.90 4.96 11.37
N GLU A 68 -12.41 3.92 10.70
CA GLU A 68 -11.71 2.78 11.30
C GLU A 68 -10.19 3.04 11.45
N GLY A 69 -9.71 4.27 11.20
CA GLY A 69 -8.31 4.66 11.41
C GLY A 69 -7.36 4.34 10.25
N CYS A 70 -7.86 3.93 9.08
CA CYS A 70 -7.04 3.79 7.89
C CYS A 70 -6.66 5.16 7.32
N GLY A 71 -5.54 5.22 6.61
CA GLY A 71 -5.25 6.28 5.64
C GLY A 71 -5.73 5.87 4.23
N VAL A 72 -5.33 6.66 3.24
CA VAL A 72 -5.60 6.40 1.82
C VAL A 72 -4.30 6.36 1.02
N ASP A 73 -4.19 5.41 0.09
CA ASP A 73 -3.12 5.37 -0.92
C ASP A 73 -3.66 5.87 -2.25
N CYS A 74 -3.17 7.03 -2.67
CA CYS A 74 -3.55 7.74 -3.88
C CYS A 74 -2.49 7.55 -4.96
N SER A 75 -2.90 7.34 -6.20
CA SER A 75 -2.01 7.15 -7.36
C SER A 75 -2.22 8.18 -8.47
N SER A 76 -3.07 9.18 -8.26
CA SER A 76 -3.37 10.22 -9.24
C SER A 76 -3.89 11.51 -8.59
N TYR A 77 -3.88 12.59 -9.38
CA TYR A 77 -4.42 13.90 -8.98
C TYR A 77 -5.87 13.82 -8.50
N THR A 78 -6.71 13.09 -9.23
CA THR A 78 -8.14 12.94 -8.89
C THR A 78 -8.36 12.18 -7.58
N GLU A 79 -7.52 11.19 -7.28
CA GLU A 79 -7.56 10.49 -6.01
C GLU A 79 -7.12 11.39 -4.85
N LEU A 80 -6.11 12.23 -5.04
CA LEU A 80 -5.72 13.26 -4.06
C LEU A 80 -6.85 14.28 -3.81
N MET A 81 -7.57 14.70 -4.85
CA MET A 81 -8.74 15.58 -4.71
C MET A 81 -9.84 14.91 -3.89
N LEU A 82 -10.12 13.62 -4.15
CA LEU A 82 -11.09 12.85 -3.39
C LEU A 82 -10.67 12.73 -1.92
N ALA A 83 -9.42 12.39 -1.64
CA ALA A 83 -8.87 12.33 -0.30
C ALA A 83 -9.02 13.69 0.43
N GLN A 84 -8.66 14.79 -0.22
CA GLN A 84 -8.83 16.13 0.35
C GLN A 84 -10.28 16.45 0.65
N SER A 85 -11.22 16.09 -0.24
CA SER A 85 -12.66 16.33 -0.02
C SER A 85 -13.22 15.61 1.18
N LEU A 86 -12.58 14.51 1.59
CA LEU A 86 -12.90 13.72 2.78
C LEU A 86 -12.12 14.18 4.03
N GLY A 87 -11.32 15.23 3.93
CA GLY A 87 -10.59 15.82 5.04
C GLY A 87 -9.20 15.22 5.30
N CYS A 88 -8.72 14.29 4.46
CA CYS A 88 -7.40 13.69 4.60
C CYS A 88 -6.27 14.70 4.38
N ARG A 89 -5.22 14.62 5.18
CA ARG A 89 -4.00 15.45 5.09
C ARG A 89 -2.80 14.73 5.66
N ALA A 90 -1.61 15.15 5.25
CA ALA A 90 -0.35 14.68 5.78
C ALA A 90 -0.24 13.16 5.80
N ASP A 91 -0.03 12.57 6.96
CA ASP A 91 0.14 11.13 7.16
C ASP A 91 -1.14 10.31 6.97
N ASP A 92 -2.29 10.94 6.66
CA ASP A 92 -3.47 10.20 6.18
C ASP A 92 -3.36 9.82 4.72
N ILE A 93 -2.43 10.43 3.96
CA ILE A 93 -2.29 10.21 2.54
C ILE A 93 -0.90 9.62 2.22
N MET A 94 -0.87 8.43 1.64
CA MET A 94 0.26 7.90 0.88
C MET A 94 0.03 8.25 -0.59
N PHE A 95 1.03 8.79 -1.27
CA PHE A 95 0.97 9.07 -2.70
C PHE A 95 1.97 8.21 -3.45
N SER A 96 1.45 7.20 -4.15
CA SER A 96 2.22 6.18 -4.88
C SER A 96 1.83 6.17 -6.35
N SER A 97 2.59 6.87 -7.19
CA SER A 97 2.32 7.03 -8.63
C SER A 97 3.52 6.60 -9.47
N ASN A 98 3.25 5.90 -10.58
CA ASN A 98 4.29 5.37 -11.49
C ASN A 98 4.64 6.36 -12.61
N VAL A 99 3.63 7.05 -13.14
CA VAL A 99 3.77 8.05 -14.21
C VAL A 99 3.18 9.33 -13.67
N THR A 100 4.02 10.15 -13.06
CA THR A 100 3.59 11.25 -12.21
C THR A 100 3.79 12.59 -12.91
N PRO A 101 2.72 13.27 -13.34
CA PRO A 101 2.79 14.65 -13.80
C PRO A 101 3.26 15.61 -12.71
N ALA A 102 3.79 16.76 -13.10
CA ALA A 102 4.25 17.79 -12.18
C ALA A 102 3.15 18.27 -11.21
N GLU A 103 1.93 18.41 -11.73
CA GLU A 103 0.76 18.83 -10.96
C GLU A 103 0.41 17.86 -9.84
N ASP A 104 0.59 16.56 -10.06
CA ASP A 104 0.32 15.53 -9.08
C ASP A 104 1.30 15.66 -7.90
N PHE A 105 2.60 15.83 -8.18
CA PHE A 105 3.60 16.08 -7.14
C PHE A 105 3.33 17.39 -6.39
N LYS A 106 3.05 18.48 -7.10
CA LYS A 106 2.70 19.76 -6.46
C LYS A 106 1.50 19.62 -5.52
N TYR A 107 0.50 18.86 -5.95
CA TYR A 107 -0.71 18.68 -5.17
C TYR A 107 -0.51 17.77 -3.96
N ALA A 108 0.21 16.66 -4.14
CA ALA A 108 0.59 15.78 -3.03
C ALA A 108 1.39 16.55 -1.97
N ARG A 109 2.35 17.38 -2.38
CA ARG A 109 3.14 18.24 -1.48
C ARG A 109 2.31 19.33 -0.80
N LYS A 110 1.33 19.91 -1.49
CA LYS A 110 0.37 20.86 -0.89
C LYS A 110 -0.47 20.23 0.22
N LEU A 111 -0.76 18.93 0.12
CA LEU A 111 -1.48 18.17 1.13
C LEU A 111 -0.57 17.60 2.22
N ASP A 112 0.73 17.83 2.15
CA ASP A 112 1.77 17.21 2.99
C ASP A 112 1.74 15.67 2.96
N ALA A 113 1.24 15.09 1.87
CA ALA A 113 1.16 13.64 1.69
C ALA A 113 2.53 12.97 1.77
N ILE A 114 2.58 11.76 2.28
CA ILE A 114 3.77 10.90 2.23
C ILE A 114 3.97 10.49 0.78
N VAL A 115 5.08 10.92 0.17
CA VAL A 115 5.40 10.59 -1.23
C VAL A 115 6.22 9.30 -1.29
N ASN A 116 5.79 8.36 -2.13
CA ASN A 116 6.49 7.14 -2.44
C ASN A 116 6.98 7.19 -3.90
N LEU A 117 8.29 7.37 -4.09
CA LEU A 117 8.89 7.49 -5.42
C LEU A 117 8.98 6.12 -6.10
N ASP A 118 8.47 6.01 -7.31
CA ASP A 118 8.49 4.76 -8.10
C ASP A 118 9.77 4.59 -8.91
N ASP A 119 10.45 5.66 -9.27
CA ASP A 119 11.64 5.65 -10.13
C ASP A 119 12.69 6.65 -9.66
N PHE A 120 13.97 6.34 -9.94
CA PHE A 120 15.11 7.18 -9.56
C PHE A 120 15.03 8.58 -10.18
N SER A 121 14.52 8.71 -11.42
CA SER A 121 14.34 10.00 -12.09
C SER A 121 13.32 10.90 -11.41
N HIS A 122 12.41 10.34 -10.64
CA HIS A 122 11.42 11.11 -9.88
C HIS A 122 12.05 11.97 -8.78
N ILE A 123 13.29 11.70 -8.35
CA ILE A 123 13.97 12.49 -7.30
C ILE A 123 14.12 13.95 -7.73
N ASP A 124 14.77 14.18 -8.88
CA ASP A 124 14.96 15.55 -9.38
C ASP A 124 13.64 16.19 -9.76
N PHE A 125 12.77 15.41 -10.41
CA PHE A 125 11.48 15.92 -10.85
C PHE A 125 10.58 16.35 -9.67
N LEU A 126 10.57 15.61 -8.56
CA LEU A 126 9.88 16.03 -7.34
C LEU A 126 10.54 17.28 -6.74
N ALA A 127 11.87 17.32 -6.68
CA ALA A 127 12.59 18.48 -6.14
C ALA A 127 12.23 19.78 -6.88
N GLU A 128 12.11 19.72 -8.21
CA GLU A 128 11.75 20.86 -9.06
C GLU A 128 10.27 21.24 -8.96
N ASN A 129 9.36 20.27 -8.70
CA ASN A 129 7.93 20.46 -8.80
C ASN A 129 7.16 20.44 -7.48
N GLY A 130 7.80 20.11 -6.37
CA GLY A 130 7.09 20.06 -5.07
C GLY A 130 8.03 20.19 -3.88
N GLY A 131 9.33 20.12 -4.11
CA GLY A 131 10.33 20.04 -3.05
C GLY A 131 10.38 18.68 -2.36
N ILE A 132 11.52 18.31 -1.83
CA ILE A 132 11.74 17.05 -1.14
C ILE A 132 11.20 17.15 0.29
N PRO A 133 10.28 16.24 0.73
CA PRO A 133 9.79 16.18 2.10
C PRO A 133 10.84 15.59 3.04
N GLU A 134 10.71 15.86 4.34
CA GLU A 134 11.56 15.25 5.38
C GLU A 134 11.33 13.73 5.49
N ASN A 135 10.10 13.27 5.27
CA ASN A 135 9.74 11.86 5.28
C ASN A 135 9.34 11.42 3.87
N ILE A 136 10.09 10.48 3.29
CA ILE A 136 9.89 10.04 1.92
C ILE A 136 10.11 8.53 1.77
N PHE A 137 9.33 7.92 0.88
CA PHE A 137 9.44 6.50 0.56
C PHE A 137 10.02 6.31 -0.84
N ILE A 138 10.71 5.20 -1.03
CA ILE A 138 11.11 4.71 -2.34
C ILE A 138 10.52 3.32 -2.58
N ARG A 139 10.10 3.05 -3.81
CA ARG A 139 9.71 1.71 -4.21
C ARG A 139 10.96 0.92 -4.60
N TYR A 140 11.18 -0.16 -3.88
CA TYR A 140 12.31 -1.06 -4.11
C TYR A 140 11.93 -2.19 -5.07
N ASN A 141 12.80 -2.48 -6.04
CA ASN A 141 12.72 -3.64 -6.90
C ASN A 141 13.84 -4.61 -6.53
N PRO A 142 13.55 -5.78 -5.95
CA PRO A 142 14.58 -6.72 -5.55
C PRO A 142 15.32 -7.37 -6.74
N GLY A 143 14.82 -7.21 -7.97
CA GLY A 143 15.35 -7.92 -9.12
C GLY A 143 15.18 -9.44 -9.01
N GLY A 144 15.87 -10.19 -9.90
CA GLY A 144 15.94 -11.65 -9.85
C GLY A 144 14.59 -12.37 -10.02
N ASP A 145 14.59 -13.62 -9.61
CA ASP A 145 13.39 -14.46 -9.58
C ASP A 145 12.80 -14.48 -8.18
N PHE A 146 11.93 -13.53 -7.86
CA PHE A 146 11.11 -13.62 -6.67
C PHE A 146 10.02 -14.66 -6.94
N LYS A 147 10.35 -15.95 -6.60
CA LYS A 147 9.49 -17.09 -6.89
C LYS A 147 8.31 -17.14 -5.91
N ILE A 148 7.24 -16.50 -6.30
CA ILE A 148 5.92 -16.74 -5.72
C ILE A 148 4.96 -16.85 -6.88
N ASP A 149 4.18 -17.94 -6.89
CA ASP A 149 3.22 -18.29 -7.95
C ASP A 149 2.18 -17.19 -8.19
N ASN A 150 2.55 -16.18 -8.97
CA ASN A 150 1.59 -15.27 -9.55
C ASN A 150 2.08 -14.73 -10.90
N ALA A 151 1.47 -15.22 -11.96
CA ALA A 151 1.82 -14.85 -13.34
C ALA A 151 1.43 -13.42 -13.74
N ILE A 152 0.66 -12.70 -12.90
CA ILE A 152 0.08 -11.38 -13.26
C ILE A 152 1.15 -10.28 -13.30
N MET A 153 2.13 -10.31 -12.39
CA MET A 153 3.14 -9.25 -12.27
C MET A 153 4.46 -9.56 -12.98
N GLY A 154 4.66 -10.77 -13.50
CA GLY A 154 5.91 -11.21 -14.11
C GLY A 154 7.05 -11.36 -13.10
N ARG A 155 8.29 -11.46 -13.61
CA ARG A 155 9.49 -11.52 -12.76
C ARG A 155 9.92 -10.10 -12.35
N PRO A 156 10.36 -9.85 -11.11
CA PRO A 156 10.89 -8.55 -10.72
C PRO A 156 12.04 -8.06 -11.60
N ALA A 157 12.87 -8.97 -12.10
CA ALA A 157 13.97 -8.65 -13.03
C ALA A 157 13.49 -8.01 -14.34
N ASP A 158 12.27 -8.32 -14.78
CA ASP A 158 11.67 -7.80 -16.03
C ASP A 158 10.76 -6.58 -15.75
N ALA A 159 10.55 -6.23 -14.48
CA ALA A 159 9.66 -5.14 -14.09
C ALA A 159 10.34 -3.78 -14.27
N LYS A 160 9.62 -2.85 -14.87
CA LYS A 160 10.07 -1.45 -15.09
C LYS A 160 9.86 -0.54 -13.86
N TYR A 161 9.36 -1.09 -12.76
CA TYR A 161 8.97 -0.33 -11.57
C TYR A 161 9.95 -0.54 -10.43
N GLY A 162 10.21 0.54 -9.70
CA GLY A 162 11.02 0.53 -8.49
C GLY A 162 12.51 0.76 -8.76
N PHE A 163 13.20 1.18 -7.72
CA PHE A 163 14.64 1.39 -7.70
C PHE A 163 15.36 0.05 -7.62
N THR A 164 16.41 -0.16 -8.41
CA THR A 164 17.35 -1.27 -8.17
C THR A 164 18.07 -1.07 -6.83
N HIS A 165 18.85 -2.05 -6.40
CA HIS A 165 19.64 -1.90 -5.16
C HIS A 165 20.63 -0.74 -5.26
N GLU A 166 21.35 -0.63 -6.37
CA GLU A 166 22.32 0.45 -6.64
C GLU A 166 21.63 1.81 -6.68
N GLN A 167 20.50 1.91 -7.38
CA GLN A 167 19.69 3.13 -7.43
C GLN A 167 19.14 3.51 -6.06
N SER A 168 18.81 2.53 -5.20
CA SER A 168 18.36 2.79 -3.84
C SER A 168 19.47 3.40 -2.99
N VAL A 169 20.71 2.87 -3.07
CA VAL A 169 21.88 3.43 -2.37
C VAL A 169 22.15 4.87 -2.84
N GLU A 170 22.18 5.10 -4.14
CA GLU A 170 22.44 6.43 -4.71
C GLU A 170 21.28 7.39 -4.38
N GLY A 171 20.04 6.95 -4.56
CA GLY A 171 18.84 7.75 -4.34
C GLY A 171 18.70 8.20 -2.89
N LEU A 172 18.91 7.31 -1.91
CA LEU A 172 18.88 7.67 -0.50
C LEU A 172 19.93 8.72 -0.15
N LYS A 173 21.18 8.54 -0.62
CA LYS A 173 22.24 9.55 -0.43
C LYS A 173 21.90 10.90 -1.05
N LYS A 174 21.27 10.89 -2.23
CA LYS A 174 20.82 12.10 -2.93
C LYS A 174 19.69 12.79 -2.17
N LEU A 175 18.68 12.04 -1.75
CA LEU A 175 17.54 12.56 -0.97
C LEU A 175 17.98 13.16 0.38
N MET A 176 18.94 12.53 1.08
CA MET A 176 19.51 13.08 2.32
C MET A 176 20.20 14.43 2.07
N LYS A 177 20.98 14.56 0.99
CA LYS A 177 21.59 15.84 0.60
C LYS A 177 20.56 16.92 0.28
N MET A 178 19.37 16.54 -0.18
CA MET A 178 18.25 17.43 -0.47
C MET A 178 17.37 17.72 0.74
N GLY A 179 17.69 17.17 1.92
CA GLY A 179 17.02 17.50 3.19
C GLY A 179 16.06 16.44 3.73
N ALA A 180 15.91 15.29 3.05
CA ALA A 180 15.14 14.17 3.61
C ALA A 180 15.86 13.61 4.85
N LYS A 181 15.07 13.25 5.88
CA LYS A 181 15.58 12.79 7.19
C LYS A 181 15.16 11.37 7.51
N THR A 182 13.95 11.00 7.14
CA THR A 182 13.36 9.72 7.48
C THR A 182 12.85 9.04 6.22
N PHE A 183 13.06 7.74 6.13
CA PHE A 183 12.78 6.99 4.92
C PHE A 183 11.86 5.80 5.17
N GLY A 184 11.12 5.44 4.13
CA GLY A 184 10.43 4.16 4.02
C GLY A 184 10.80 3.43 2.74
N ILE A 185 10.73 2.11 2.77
CA ILE A 185 10.83 1.29 1.57
C ILE A 185 9.54 0.52 1.34
N HIS A 186 9.17 0.42 0.08
CA HIS A 186 7.95 -0.21 -0.41
C HIS A 186 8.30 -1.19 -1.53
N ALA A 187 7.62 -2.32 -1.61
CA ALA A 187 7.69 -3.18 -2.79
C ALA A 187 6.31 -3.78 -3.11
N PHE A 188 5.91 -3.71 -4.37
CA PHE A 188 4.69 -4.28 -4.87
C PHE A 188 5.01 -5.30 -5.97
N LEU A 189 4.98 -6.59 -5.61
CA LEU A 189 5.46 -7.68 -6.47
C LEU A 189 4.34 -8.63 -6.90
N ALA A 190 3.15 -8.55 -6.30
CA ALA A 190 2.02 -9.41 -6.64
C ALA A 190 0.68 -8.72 -6.36
N SER A 191 -0.37 -9.21 -7.02
CA SER A 191 -1.76 -8.80 -6.82
C SER A 191 -2.64 -10.03 -6.75
N ASN A 192 -3.77 -9.92 -6.02
CA ASN A 192 -4.70 -11.04 -5.76
C ASN A 192 -4.01 -12.28 -5.19
N MET A 193 -3.12 -12.08 -4.23
CA MET A 193 -2.32 -13.14 -3.63
C MET A 193 -3.10 -13.86 -2.54
N THR A 194 -3.32 -15.16 -2.73
CA THR A 194 -3.99 -16.03 -1.74
C THR A 194 -3.01 -16.89 -0.97
N ASN A 195 -1.71 -16.89 -1.33
CA ASN A 195 -0.66 -17.60 -0.61
C ASN A 195 -0.28 -16.85 0.66
N ASN A 196 -0.43 -17.48 1.82
CA ASN A 196 -0.15 -16.90 3.13
C ASN A 196 1.34 -16.59 3.36
N ASP A 197 2.27 -17.26 2.68
CA ASP A 197 3.71 -17.08 2.87
C ASP A 197 4.29 -15.93 2.04
N TYR A 198 3.48 -15.31 1.19
CA TYR A 198 3.91 -14.17 0.38
C TYR A 198 4.38 -12.99 1.22
N TYR A 199 3.52 -12.50 2.13
CA TYR A 199 3.82 -11.32 2.94
C TYR A 199 4.97 -11.53 3.93
N PRO A 200 5.08 -12.68 4.63
CA PRO A 200 6.27 -12.99 5.44
C PRO A 200 7.56 -13.00 4.62
N THR A 201 7.51 -13.53 3.39
CA THR A 201 8.67 -13.56 2.47
C THR A 201 9.05 -12.15 2.02
N LEU A 202 8.05 -11.35 1.60
CA LEU A 202 8.27 -9.95 1.23
C LEU A 202 8.82 -9.13 2.40
N ALA A 203 8.26 -9.31 3.60
CA ALA A 203 8.73 -8.63 4.80
C ALA A 203 10.20 -8.94 5.09
N ARG A 204 10.61 -10.21 4.96
CA ARG A 204 12.02 -10.61 5.13
C ARG A 204 12.93 -9.86 4.17
N VAL A 205 12.59 -9.86 2.88
CA VAL A 205 13.38 -9.14 1.86
C VAL A 205 13.49 -7.66 2.20
N LEU A 206 12.36 -7.01 2.53
CA LEU A 206 12.38 -5.57 2.81
C LEU A 206 13.12 -5.24 4.11
N PHE A 207 13.00 -6.03 5.18
CA PHE A 207 13.75 -5.82 6.41
C PHE A 207 15.26 -6.01 6.22
N GLU A 208 15.69 -7.04 5.48
CA GLU A 208 17.09 -7.26 5.14
C GLU A 208 17.63 -6.10 4.31
N THR A 209 16.90 -5.71 3.26
CA THR A 209 17.26 -4.57 2.42
C THR A 209 17.36 -3.26 3.22
N ALA A 210 16.43 -2.99 4.14
CA ALA A 210 16.49 -1.79 4.97
C ALA A 210 17.77 -1.75 5.84
N VAL A 211 18.14 -2.88 6.43
CA VAL A 211 19.40 -2.98 7.23
C VAL A 211 20.62 -2.75 6.35
N GLU A 212 20.68 -3.33 5.16
CA GLU A 212 21.79 -3.15 4.20
C GLU A 212 21.88 -1.70 3.73
N LEU A 213 20.77 -1.09 3.33
CA LEU A 213 20.72 0.29 2.87
C LEU A 213 21.10 1.28 3.98
N ASN A 214 20.63 1.07 5.22
CA ASN A 214 21.01 1.90 6.37
C ASN A 214 22.54 1.86 6.59
N LYS A 215 23.16 0.67 6.53
CA LYS A 215 24.61 0.51 6.65
C LYS A 215 25.38 1.17 5.50
N ALA A 216 24.89 1.03 4.26
CA ALA A 216 25.57 1.53 3.08
C ALA A 216 25.47 3.05 2.89
N THR A 217 24.41 3.67 3.44
CA THR A 217 24.08 5.07 3.18
C THR A 217 24.13 5.97 4.40
N GLY A 218 23.90 5.42 5.59
CA GLY A 218 23.62 6.18 6.80
C GLY A 218 22.19 6.73 6.86
N ALA A 219 21.29 6.29 5.96
CA ALA A 219 19.88 6.67 5.98
C ALA A 219 19.17 6.11 7.22
N ASP A 220 18.07 6.75 7.63
CA ASP A 220 17.21 6.33 8.71
C ASP A 220 15.91 5.73 8.11
N ILE A 221 15.98 4.48 7.62
CA ILE A 221 14.82 3.77 7.13
C ILE A 221 14.04 3.20 8.32
N LYS A 222 12.91 3.82 8.62
CA LYS A 222 12.02 3.46 9.73
C LYS A 222 10.78 2.72 9.30
N TYR A 223 10.37 2.87 8.05
CA TYR A 223 9.08 2.40 7.59
C TYR A 223 9.24 1.33 6.51
N ILE A 224 8.47 0.27 6.66
CA ILE A 224 8.36 -0.82 5.68
C ILE A 224 6.92 -0.91 5.21
N ASN A 225 6.69 -0.65 3.92
CA ASN A 225 5.38 -0.78 3.30
C ASN A 225 5.31 -2.12 2.54
N LEU A 226 4.53 -3.04 3.07
CA LEU A 226 4.33 -4.37 2.48
C LEU A 226 3.38 -4.35 1.28
N SER A 227 2.89 -3.16 0.90
CA SER A 227 1.93 -3.04 -0.20
C SER A 227 0.58 -3.70 0.10
N GLY A 228 -0.24 -3.85 -0.93
CA GLY A 228 -1.52 -4.50 -0.90
C GLY A 228 -1.55 -5.76 -1.75
N GLY A 229 -2.73 -6.11 -2.24
CA GLY A 229 -2.92 -7.25 -3.13
C GLY A 229 -3.26 -8.55 -2.43
N ILE A 230 -3.68 -8.51 -1.16
CA ILE A 230 -4.30 -9.67 -0.49
C ILE A 230 -5.50 -10.12 -1.32
N GLY A 231 -5.47 -11.37 -1.74
CA GLY A 231 -6.47 -11.95 -2.63
C GLY A 231 -7.73 -12.39 -1.92
N ILE A 232 -8.73 -12.69 -2.72
CA ILE A 232 -9.96 -13.34 -2.28
C ILE A 232 -10.19 -14.60 -3.10
N PRO A 233 -10.81 -15.64 -2.53
CA PRO A 233 -11.21 -16.81 -3.31
C PRO A 233 -12.38 -16.45 -4.24
N TYR A 234 -12.22 -16.74 -5.50
CA TYR A 234 -13.29 -16.61 -6.50
C TYR A 234 -14.10 -17.90 -6.65
N ARG A 235 -13.54 -19.04 -6.26
CA ARG A 235 -14.17 -20.35 -6.38
C ARG A 235 -14.40 -20.97 -4.99
N PRO A 236 -15.41 -21.83 -4.85
CA PRO A 236 -15.73 -22.46 -3.56
C PRO A 236 -14.63 -23.33 -2.97
N GLU A 237 -13.76 -23.90 -3.83
CA GLU A 237 -12.64 -24.76 -3.46
C GLU A 237 -11.37 -23.98 -3.04
N GLU A 238 -11.31 -22.69 -3.32
CA GLU A 238 -10.19 -21.85 -2.95
C GLU A 238 -10.26 -21.41 -1.50
N ASN A 239 -9.12 -21.38 -0.82
CA ASN A 239 -9.03 -20.92 0.56
C ASN A 239 -8.85 -19.40 0.63
N SER A 240 -9.50 -18.78 1.60
CA SER A 240 -9.23 -17.38 1.95
C SER A 240 -7.87 -17.25 2.62
N PRO A 241 -7.11 -16.16 2.36
CA PRO A 241 -5.91 -15.86 3.12
C PRO A 241 -6.17 -15.81 4.63
N ASP A 242 -5.22 -16.35 5.39
CA ASP A 242 -5.25 -16.31 6.86
C ASP A 242 -4.47 -15.07 7.34
N ILE A 243 -5.20 -14.00 7.59
CA ILE A 243 -4.64 -12.70 7.98
C ILE A 243 -3.91 -12.76 9.32
N GLU A 244 -4.44 -13.55 10.28
CA GLU A 244 -3.83 -13.74 11.60
C GLU A 244 -2.48 -14.50 11.48
N TYR A 245 -2.46 -15.54 10.64
CA TYR A 245 -1.22 -16.25 10.33
C TYR A 245 -0.19 -15.31 9.68
N ILE A 246 -0.60 -14.53 8.66
CA ILE A 246 0.26 -13.57 7.97
C ILE A 246 0.88 -12.60 8.98
N GLY A 247 0.05 -11.94 9.80
CA GLY A 247 0.53 -10.99 10.81
C GLY A 247 1.51 -11.61 11.81
N ALA A 248 1.22 -12.84 12.28
CA ALA A 248 2.09 -13.56 13.20
C ALA A 248 3.45 -13.95 12.58
N GLN A 249 3.47 -14.36 11.30
CA GLN A 249 4.71 -14.72 10.61
C GLN A 249 5.56 -13.48 10.29
N VAL A 250 4.94 -12.36 9.89
CA VAL A 250 5.66 -11.08 9.69
C VAL A 250 6.31 -10.63 11.00
N LYS A 251 5.61 -10.73 12.14
CA LYS A 251 6.18 -10.46 13.46
C LYS A 251 7.43 -11.31 13.74
N LYS A 252 7.37 -12.62 13.46
CA LYS A 252 8.54 -13.54 13.68
C LYS A 252 9.73 -13.13 12.80
N VAL A 253 9.47 -12.74 11.54
CA VAL A 253 10.54 -12.28 10.64
C VAL A 253 11.24 -11.06 11.23
N LEU A 254 10.50 -10.06 11.71
CA LEU A 254 11.07 -8.87 12.33
C LEU A 254 11.88 -9.24 13.60
N SER A 255 11.30 -10.05 14.49
CA SER A 255 11.95 -10.44 15.76
C SER A 255 13.23 -11.28 15.57
N SER A 256 13.40 -11.94 14.43
CA SER A 256 14.60 -12.72 14.12
C SER A 256 15.80 -11.89 13.66
N LYS A 257 15.62 -10.58 13.48
CA LYS A 257 16.62 -9.65 12.93
C LYS A 257 17.07 -8.57 13.94
N GLY A 258 16.42 -8.50 15.10
CA GLY A 258 16.86 -7.73 16.28
C GLY A 258 17.64 -8.62 17.21
#